data_ef4caba4ab4553d6cf50eced02f08791
#
_entry.id   ef4caba4ab4553d6cf50eced02f08791
#
_cell.length_a   1.000
_cell.length_b   1.000
_cell.length_c   1.000
_cell.angle_alpha   90.00
_cell.angle_beta   90.00
_cell.angle_gamma   90.00
#
_symmetry.space_group_name_H-M   'P 1'
#
loop_
_entity.id
_entity.type
_entity.pdbx_description
1 polymer ?
#
loop_
_entity_poly.entity_id
_entity_poly.type
_entity_poly.pdbx_seq_one_letter_code
_entity_poly.pdbx_strand_id
1 'polypeptide(L)'
;LKDLLADWKMLLTIGGGSLAALAMMAYAFVRPAVNPEEEERKRRLHLNLIGRIAEGQVIELAEHEAPPVEETRKLFGSRPRPMADTRPRQLVSYSYAISGVTYQTAQDITGLESQVRAERLVAGHPASVKYDPSNPSDSILVADDWSGIR
;
A
#
# COMPACT_ATOMS: atom_id res chain seq x y z
N LEU A 1 60.12 -5.05 -1.76
CA LEU A 1 59.11 -5.89 -2.51
C LEU A 1 57.92 -6.24 -1.67
N LYS A 2 58.08 -6.58 -0.37
CA LYS A 2 56.96 -6.91 0.54
C LYS A 2 56.05 -5.71 0.81
N ASP A 3 56.63 -4.53 0.95
CA ASP A 3 55.89 -3.29 1.21
C ASP A 3 55.04 -2.86 -0.02
N LEU A 4 55.59 -3.01 -1.22
CA LEU A 4 54.82 -2.78 -2.50
C LEU A 4 53.64 -3.73 -2.67
N LEU A 5 53.75 -4.96 -2.17
CA LEU A 5 52.63 -5.93 -2.24
C LEU A 5 51.57 -5.66 -1.17
N ALA A 6 51.95 -5.07 -0.05
CA ALA A 6 51.02 -4.61 0.99
C ALA A 6 50.21 -3.40 0.50
N ASP A 7 50.87 -2.44 -0.14
CA ASP A 7 50.23 -1.23 -0.72
C ASP A 7 49.24 -1.61 -1.84
N TRP A 8 49.58 -2.58 -2.67
CA TRP A 8 48.66 -3.06 -3.71
C TRP A 8 47.41 -3.72 -3.09
N LYS A 9 47.58 -4.54 -2.06
CA LYS A 9 46.42 -5.15 -1.38
C LYS A 9 45.54 -4.11 -0.73
N MET A 10 46.15 -3.08 -0.09
CA MET A 10 45.42 -1.95 0.43
C MET A 10 44.67 -1.15 -0.63
N LEU A 11 45.29 -0.89 -1.77
CA LEU A 11 44.65 -0.21 -2.90
C LEU A 11 43.49 -1.03 -3.47
N LEU A 12 43.60 -2.35 -3.54
CA LEU A 12 42.51 -3.22 -3.98
C LEU A 12 41.34 -3.26 -3.00
N THR A 13 41.60 -3.26 -1.69
CA THR A 13 40.54 -3.28 -0.67
C THR A 13 39.81 -1.94 -0.61
N ILE A 14 40.54 -0.82 -0.69
CA ILE A 14 39.95 0.53 -0.70
C ILE A 14 39.21 0.77 -2.02
N GLY A 15 39.80 0.40 -3.15
CA GLY A 15 39.18 0.54 -4.47
C GLY A 15 37.94 -0.34 -4.65
N GLY A 16 38.01 -1.60 -4.23
CA GLY A 16 36.89 -2.53 -4.27
C GLY A 16 35.74 -2.13 -3.34
N GLY A 17 36.07 -1.66 -2.13
CA GLY A 17 35.09 -1.18 -1.16
C GLY A 17 34.35 0.07 -1.64
N SER A 18 35.08 1.02 -2.23
CA SER A 18 34.47 2.25 -2.76
C SER A 18 33.59 1.98 -3.98
N LEU A 19 33.98 1.07 -4.87
CA LEU A 19 33.16 0.65 -6.03
C LEU A 19 31.88 -0.04 -5.58
N ALA A 20 31.95 -0.92 -4.58
CA ALA A 20 30.77 -1.58 -4.03
C ALA A 20 29.81 -0.58 -3.35
N ALA A 21 30.35 0.38 -2.61
CA ALA A 21 29.55 1.45 -1.99
C ALA A 21 28.86 2.34 -3.04
N LEU A 22 29.57 2.71 -4.09
CA LEU A 22 29.01 3.47 -5.21
C LEU A 22 27.94 2.67 -5.95
N ALA A 23 28.14 1.38 -6.19
CA ALA A 23 27.16 0.50 -6.81
C ALA A 23 25.91 0.34 -5.94
N MET A 24 26.05 0.18 -4.62
CA MET A 24 24.92 0.15 -3.69
C MET A 24 24.17 1.49 -3.66
N MET A 25 24.90 2.59 -3.66
CA MET A 25 24.29 3.92 -3.69
C MET A 25 23.55 4.15 -5.01
N ALA A 26 24.14 3.81 -6.14
CA ALA A 26 23.49 3.88 -7.45
C ALA A 26 22.24 2.97 -7.50
N TYR A 27 22.33 1.75 -6.97
CA TYR A 27 21.20 0.83 -6.88
C TYR A 27 20.05 1.38 -6.00
N ALA A 28 20.37 2.01 -4.87
CA ALA A 28 19.37 2.67 -4.02
C ALA A 28 18.69 3.86 -4.74
N PHE A 29 19.45 4.59 -5.58
CA PHE A 29 18.90 5.69 -6.37
C PHE A 29 18.09 5.23 -7.59
N VAL A 30 18.38 4.06 -8.15
CA VAL A 30 17.68 3.52 -9.34
C VAL A 30 16.42 2.74 -8.95
N ARG A 31 16.28 2.32 -7.68
CA ARG A 31 15.05 1.67 -7.24
C ARG A 31 13.85 2.57 -7.54
N PRO A 32 12.90 2.15 -8.38
CA PRO A 32 11.68 2.89 -8.60
C PRO A 32 10.98 3.04 -7.24
N ALA A 33 10.57 4.26 -6.93
CA ALA A 33 9.70 4.46 -5.77
C ALA A 33 8.44 3.63 -6.01
N VAL A 34 8.19 2.66 -5.14
CA VAL A 34 6.99 1.85 -5.21
C VAL A 34 5.81 2.80 -5.04
N ASN A 35 4.92 2.81 -6.03
CA ASN A 35 3.71 3.60 -5.95
C ASN A 35 2.70 2.81 -5.10
N PRO A 36 2.32 3.30 -3.91
CA PRO A 36 1.42 2.58 -3.01
C PRO A 36 0.04 2.34 -3.65
N GLU A 37 -0.40 3.22 -4.54
CA GLU A 37 -1.66 3.05 -5.27
C GLU A 37 -1.62 1.86 -6.24
N GLU A 38 -0.49 1.66 -6.92
CA GLU A 38 -0.33 0.52 -7.82
C GLU A 38 -0.25 -0.81 -7.05
N GLU A 39 0.38 -0.83 -5.89
CA GLU A 39 0.41 -2.02 -5.03
C GLU A 39 -0.99 -2.36 -4.52
N GLU A 40 -1.72 -1.37 -4.05
CA GLU A 40 -3.09 -1.57 -3.59
C GLU A 40 -3.99 -2.03 -4.73
N ARG A 41 -3.84 -1.48 -5.93
CA ARG A 41 -4.56 -1.93 -7.12
C ARG A 41 -4.25 -3.39 -7.45
N LYS A 42 -2.98 -3.79 -7.40
CA LYS A 42 -2.56 -5.19 -7.63
C LYS A 42 -3.13 -6.11 -6.56
N ARG A 43 -3.12 -5.70 -5.29
CA ARG A 43 -3.72 -6.44 -4.18
C ARG A 43 -5.21 -6.67 -4.42
N ARG A 44 -5.95 -5.62 -4.77
CA ARG A 44 -7.39 -5.71 -5.06
C ARG A 44 -7.68 -6.64 -6.24
N LEU A 45 -6.92 -6.53 -7.33
CA LEU A 45 -7.07 -7.42 -8.48
C LEU A 45 -6.78 -8.88 -8.09
N HIS A 46 -5.76 -9.12 -7.31
CA HIS A 46 -5.43 -10.46 -6.82
C HIS A 46 -6.56 -11.04 -5.97
N LEU A 47 -7.04 -10.30 -4.98
CA LEU A 47 -8.16 -10.72 -4.14
C LEU A 47 -9.45 -10.90 -4.95
N ASN A 48 -9.66 -10.12 -5.97
CA ASN A 48 -10.82 -10.30 -6.83
C ASN A 48 -10.79 -11.62 -7.61
N LEU A 49 -9.59 -12.10 -7.98
CA LEU A 49 -9.41 -13.36 -8.70
C LEU A 49 -9.47 -14.59 -7.79
N ILE A 50 -8.76 -14.57 -6.66
CA ILE A 50 -8.59 -15.75 -5.80
C ILE A 50 -9.48 -15.76 -4.56
N GLY A 51 -10.01 -14.58 -4.18
CA GLY A 51 -10.75 -14.39 -2.95
C GLY A 51 -12.04 -15.20 -2.90
N ARG A 52 -12.36 -15.72 -1.70
CA ARG A 52 -13.66 -16.32 -1.41
C ARG A 52 -14.63 -15.25 -0.92
N ILE A 53 -15.88 -15.40 -1.28
CA ILE A 53 -16.94 -14.47 -0.90
C ILE A 53 -17.42 -14.82 0.50
N ALA A 54 -17.54 -13.79 1.35
CA ALA A 54 -18.21 -13.85 2.63
C ALA A 54 -19.27 -12.74 2.70
N GLU A 55 -20.28 -12.98 3.50
CA GLU A 55 -21.26 -11.94 3.83
C GLU A 55 -20.74 -11.13 5.02
N GLY A 56 -20.84 -9.83 4.88
CA GLY A 56 -20.44 -8.87 5.89
C GLY A 56 -21.44 -7.73 6.01
N GLN A 57 -21.07 -6.75 6.80
CA GLN A 57 -21.85 -5.53 6.97
C GLN A 57 -20.92 -4.32 7.06
N VAL A 58 -21.42 -3.18 6.59
CA VAL A 58 -20.76 -1.90 6.76
C VAL A 58 -20.87 -1.48 8.23
N ILE A 59 -19.77 -1.01 8.81
CA ILE A 59 -19.72 -0.46 10.16
C ILE A 59 -19.91 1.05 10.10
N GLU A 60 -19.08 1.70 9.31
CA GLU A 60 -19.12 3.15 9.16
C GLU A 60 -18.39 3.62 7.90
N LEU A 61 -18.73 4.81 7.47
CA LEU A 61 -17.95 5.61 6.53
C LEU A 61 -17.27 6.73 7.32
N ALA A 62 -15.95 6.70 7.41
CA ALA A 62 -15.16 7.71 8.08
C ALA A 62 -14.44 8.57 7.05
N GLU A 63 -14.55 9.88 7.20
CA GLU A 63 -13.75 10.85 6.47
C GLU A 63 -12.54 11.22 7.34
N HIS A 64 -11.34 10.90 6.86
CA HIS A 64 -10.10 11.25 7.53
C HIS A 64 -9.46 12.44 6.82
N GLU A 65 -9.18 13.47 7.59
CA GLU A 65 -8.36 14.58 7.07
C GLU A 65 -7.04 14.05 6.52
N ALA A 66 -6.62 14.61 5.39
CA ALA A 66 -5.31 14.26 4.82
C ALA A 66 -4.23 14.48 5.89
N PRO A 67 -3.28 13.55 6.06
CA PRO A 67 -2.19 13.75 6.99
C PRO A 67 -1.48 15.06 6.63
N PRO A 68 -1.11 15.88 7.61
CA PRO A 68 -0.42 17.14 7.35
C PRO A 68 0.82 16.82 6.50
N VAL A 69 0.95 17.52 5.37
CA VAL A 69 2.12 17.40 4.51
C VAL A 69 3.30 17.92 5.32
N GLU A 70 4.06 17.03 5.94
CA GLU A 70 5.35 17.42 6.51
C GLU A 70 6.19 17.96 5.35
N GLU A 71 6.33 19.28 5.30
CA GLU A 71 7.32 19.94 4.45
C GLU A 71 8.70 19.48 4.90
N THR A 72 9.11 18.32 4.44
CA THR A 72 10.49 17.87 4.63
C THR A 72 11.37 18.89 3.93
N ARG A 73 12.01 19.77 4.70
CA ARG A 73 13.01 20.73 4.24
C ARG A 73 13.92 20.00 3.25
N LYS A 74 13.88 20.47 2.01
CA LYS A 74 14.69 19.94 0.90
C LYS A 74 16.17 20.12 1.23
N LEU A 75 16.76 19.11 1.82
CA LEU A 75 18.22 18.98 1.84
C LEU A 75 18.58 18.31 0.50
N PHE A 76 19.20 19.10 -0.34
CA PHE A 76 19.89 18.76 -1.57
C PHE A 76 19.42 17.47 -2.30
N GLY A 77 18.73 17.61 -3.42
CA GLY A 77 18.64 16.55 -4.43
C GLY A 77 17.49 15.56 -4.33
N SER A 78 16.49 15.78 -3.46
CA SER A 78 15.32 14.90 -3.38
C SER A 78 14.47 15.00 -4.65
N ARG A 79 14.26 13.86 -5.33
CA ARG A 79 13.28 13.74 -6.41
C ARG A 79 11.92 14.25 -5.91
N PRO A 80 11.13 14.95 -6.76
CA PRO A 80 9.77 15.30 -6.39
C PRO A 80 9.04 14.00 -6.06
N ARG A 81 8.61 13.84 -4.78
CA ARG A 81 7.61 12.84 -4.46
C ARG A 81 6.34 13.23 -5.22
N PRO A 82 5.60 12.27 -5.79
CA PRO A 82 4.27 12.54 -6.29
C PRO A 82 3.55 13.34 -5.19
N MET A 83 2.92 14.43 -5.58
CA MET A 83 2.20 15.31 -4.64
C MET A 83 1.32 14.42 -3.76
N ALA A 84 1.57 14.45 -2.45
CA ALA A 84 0.70 13.76 -1.52
C ALA A 84 -0.72 14.28 -1.79
N ASP A 85 -1.63 13.35 -2.06
CA ASP A 85 -3.02 13.70 -2.32
C ASP A 85 -3.56 14.39 -1.07
N THR A 86 -3.82 15.67 -1.18
CA THR A 86 -4.30 16.53 -0.08
C THR A 86 -5.80 16.37 0.14
N ARG A 87 -6.44 15.51 -0.64
CA ARG A 87 -7.87 15.24 -0.49
C ARG A 87 -8.13 14.46 0.80
N PRO A 88 -9.24 14.74 1.49
CA PRO A 88 -9.65 13.93 2.63
C PRO A 88 -9.84 12.49 2.18
N ARG A 89 -9.37 11.55 2.99
CA ARG A 89 -9.50 10.13 2.70
C ARG A 89 -10.84 9.63 3.18
N GLN A 90 -11.53 8.89 2.32
CA GLN A 90 -12.77 8.23 2.67
C GLN A 90 -12.51 6.75 2.91
N LEU A 91 -12.70 6.31 4.15
CA LEU A 91 -12.50 4.93 4.59
C LEU A 91 -13.84 4.30 4.92
N VAL A 92 -14.14 3.18 4.27
CA VAL A 92 -15.29 2.34 4.63
C VAL A 92 -14.82 1.22 5.53
N SER A 93 -15.28 1.23 6.77
CA SER A 93 -15.07 0.13 7.72
C SER A 93 -16.18 -0.90 7.58
N TYR A 94 -15.80 -2.17 7.55
CA TYR A 94 -16.74 -3.28 7.42
C TYR A 94 -16.29 -4.48 8.24
N SER A 95 -17.24 -5.35 8.59
CA SER A 95 -16.98 -6.61 9.27
C SER A 95 -17.58 -7.78 8.51
N TYR A 96 -16.98 -8.94 8.67
CA TYR A 96 -17.44 -10.22 8.14
C TYR A 96 -17.00 -11.35 9.04
N ALA A 97 -17.69 -12.49 8.97
CA ALA A 97 -17.40 -13.65 9.81
C ALA A 97 -17.01 -14.85 8.95
N ILE A 98 -15.95 -15.55 9.36
CA ILE A 98 -15.50 -16.79 8.73
C ILE A 98 -15.31 -17.83 9.82
N SER A 99 -16.04 -18.95 9.70
CA SER A 99 -15.94 -20.07 10.66
C SER A 99 -16.09 -19.64 12.12
N GLY A 100 -16.96 -18.66 12.39
CA GLY A 100 -17.22 -18.15 13.75
C GLY A 100 -16.23 -17.08 14.25
N VAL A 101 -15.23 -16.74 13.46
CA VAL A 101 -14.31 -15.62 13.76
C VAL A 101 -14.76 -14.38 13.02
N THR A 102 -14.93 -13.27 13.74
CA THR A 102 -15.27 -11.98 13.13
C THR A 102 -14.02 -11.20 12.82
N TYR A 103 -13.92 -10.74 11.59
CA TYR A 103 -12.88 -9.86 11.08
C TYR A 103 -13.46 -8.47 10.86
N GLN A 104 -12.66 -7.46 11.13
CA GLN A 104 -13.01 -6.07 10.88
C GLN A 104 -11.83 -5.40 10.15
N THR A 105 -12.14 -4.68 9.09
CA THR A 105 -11.13 -4.00 8.28
C THR A 105 -11.72 -2.72 7.68
N ALA A 106 -10.86 -1.89 7.12
CA ALA A 106 -11.26 -0.68 6.43
C ALA A 106 -10.65 -0.64 5.03
N GLN A 107 -11.38 -0.07 4.09
CA GLN A 107 -10.95 0.11 2.70
C GLN A 107 -11.02 1.58 2.31
N ASP A 108 -9.95 2.07 1.70
CA ASP A 108 -9.90 3.41 1.14
C ASP A 108 -10.68 3.44 -0.19
N ILE A 109 -11.68 4.30 -0.26
CA ILE A 109 -12.51 4.52 -1.43
C ILE A 109 -12.32 5.92 -2.04
N THR A 110 -11.29 6.64 -1.62
CA THR A 110 -10.96 7.97 -2.12
C THR A 110 -10.76 7.95 -3.63
N GLY A 111 -11.46 8.83 -4.34
CA GLY A 111 -11.43 8.89 -5.80
C GLY A 111 -12.33 7.85 -6.50
N LEU A 112 -13.06 7.05 -5.76
CA LEU A 112 -13.97 6.03 -6.29
C LEU A 112 -15.44 6.34 -5.97
N GLU A 113 -15.70 7.54 -5.46
CA GLU A 113 -17.01 7.99 -4.99
C GLU A 113 -18.09 7.89 -6.10
N SER A 114 -17.69 8.07 -7.36
CA SER A 114 -18.60 7.92 -8.50
C SER A 114 -19.04 6.48 -8.77
N GLN A 115 -18.28 5.51 -8.28
CA GLN A 115 -18.52 4.07 -8.46
C GLN A 115 -19.22 3.45 -7.25
N VAL A 116 -19.10 4.12 -6.10
CA VAL A 116 -19.70 3.67 -4.84
C VAL A 116 -21.06 4.32 -4.65
N ARG A 117 -22.06 3.52 -4.27
CA ARG A 117 -23.37 4.05 -3.92
C ARG A 117 -23.34 4.55 -2.48
N ALA A 118 -23.00 5.84 -2.30
CA ALA A 118 -22.86 6.45 -0.99
C ALA A 118 -24.09 6.27 -0.08
N GLU A 119 -25.27 6.19 -0.67
CA GLU A 119 -26.55 5.96 0.02
C GLU A 119 -26.58 4.62 0.79
N ARG A 120 -25.73 3.67 0.41
CA ARG A 120 -25.64 2.34 1.01
C ARG A 120 -24.48 2.21 2.00
N LEU A 121 -23.64 3.22 2.12
CA LEU A 121 -22.53 3.27 3.08
C LEU A 121 -23.01 3.61 4.50
N VAL A 122 -24.12 3.00 4.89
CA VAL A 122 -24.74 3.24 6.20
C VAL A 122 -24.41 2.04 7.12
N ALA A 123 -24.15 2.34 8.37
CA ALA A 123 -23.89 1.31 9.39
C ALA A 123 -24.98 0.23 9.39
N GLY A 124 -24.56 -1.04 9.44
CA GLY A 124 -25.45 -2.19 9.41
C GLY A 124 -25.90 -2.62 8.00
N HIS A 125 -25.53 -1.89 6.95
CA HIS A 125 -25.90 -2.30 5.59
C HIS A 125 -25.13 -3.56 5.16
N PRO A 126 -25.82 -4.56 4.55
CA PRO A 126 -25.15 -5.77 4.11
C PRO A 126 -24.13 -5.48 3.01
N ALA A 127 -22.97 -6.11 3.12
CA ALA A 127 -21.89 -6.01 2.18
C ALA A 127 -21.40 -7.40 1.76
N SER A 128 -20.91 -7.51 0.53
CA SER A 128 -20.20 -8.69 0.07
C SER A 128 -18.70 -8.43 0.12
N VAL A 129 -17.97 -9.34 0.71
CA VAL A 129 -16.52 -9.22 0.95
C VAL A 129 -15.82 -10.38 0.27
N LYS A 130 -14.72 -10.11 -0.43
CA LYS A 130 -13.78 -11.15 -0.86
C LYS A 130 -12.58 -11.14 0.07
N TYR A 131 -12.21 -12.29 0.58
CA TYR A 131 -11.07 -12.46 1.47
C TYR A 131 -10.11 -13.52 0.96
N ASP A 132 -8.83 -13.39 1.31
CA ASP A 132 -7.83 -14.41 1.03
C ASP A 132 -8.04 -15.62 1.96
N PRO A 133 -8.27 -16.83 1.43
CA PRO A 133 -8.41 -18.03 2.25
C PRO A 133 -7.16 -18.36 3.09
N SER A 134 -5.99 -17.95 2.64
CA SER A 134 -4.72 -18.15 3.35
C SER A 134 -4.47 -17.11 4.43
N ASN A 135 -5.02 -15.91 4.26
CA ASN A 135 -4.95 -14.82 5.21
C ASN A 135 -6.32 -14.12 5.33
N PRO A 136 -7.24 -14.65 6.13
CA PRO A 136 -8.60 -14.13 6.22
C PRO A 136 -8.73 -12.67 6.66
N SER A 137 -7.71 -12.06 7.23
CA SER A 137 -7.69 -10.63 7.55
C SER A 137 -7.47 -9.74 6.31
N ASP A 138 -6.95 -10.29 5.22
CA ASP A 138 -6.79 -9.58 3.96
C ASP A 138 -8.06 -9.73 3.12
N SER A 139 -8.75 -8.62 2.92
CA SER A 139 -10.05 -8.61 2.25
C SER A 139 -10.32 -7.30 1.52
N ILE A 140 -11.28 -7.38 0.62
CA ILE A 140 -11.84 -6.23 -0.10
C ILE A 140 -13.36 -6.34 -0.16
N LEU A 141 -14.04 -5.20 -0.27
CA LEU A 141 -15.44 -5.19 -0.69
C LEU A 141 -15.54 -5.72 -2.12
N VAL A 142 -16.52 -6.56 -2.42
CA VAL A 142 -16.70 -7.14 -3.75
C VAL A 142 -16.96 -6.05 -4.76
N ALA A 143 -16.16 -6.02 -5.78
CA ALA A 143 -16.14 -4.96 -6.75
C ALA A 143 -16.09 -5.54 -8.16
N ASP A 144 -17.22 -5.88 -8.73
CA ASP A 144 -17.30 -5.97 -10.19
C ASP A 144 -17.45 -4.55 -10.77
N ASP A 145 -18.16 -3.69 -10.05
CA ASP A 145 -18.27 -2.25 -10.27
C ASP A 145 -17.96 -1.46 -9.01
N TRP A 146 -17.17 -2.02 -8.11
CA TRP A 146 -16.68 -1.38 -6.90
C TRP A 146 -17.55 -1.34 -5.65
N SER A 147 -18.83 -1.52 -5.79
CA SER A 147 -19.69 -1.37 -4.65
C SER A 147 -19.98 -2.67 -3.93
N GLY A 148 -19.15 -3.50 -3.56
CA GLY A 148 -19.49 -4.72 -2.77
C GLY A 148 -20.58 -4.55 -1.70
N ILE A 149 -21.32 -3.48 -1.81
CA ILE A 149 -22.43 -3.03 -0.97
C ILE A 149 -23.72 -3.31 -1.71
N ARG A 150 -24.56 -4.12 -1.12
CA ARG A 150 -25.86 -4.56 -1.69
C ARG A 150 -26.94 -3.51 -1.54
#